data_468c9a69e2eced4d018838a9eade50a9
#
_entry.id   468c9a69e2eced4d018838a9eade50a9
#
_cell.length_a   1.000
_cell.length_b   1.000
_cell.length_c   1.000
_cell.angle_alpha   90.00
_cell.angle_beta   90.00
_cell.angle_gamma   90.00
#
_symmetry.space_group_name_H-M   'P 1'
#
loop_
_entity.id
_entity.type
_entity.pdbx_description
1 polymer ?
#
loop_
_entity_poly.entity_id
_entity_poly.type
_entity_poly.pdbx_seq_one_letter_code
_entity_poly.pdbx_strand_id
1 'polypeptide(L)'
;NNQTYKNIFREKKIAIFTFKEAEWFRQAFFGGRTNAMKLLYHFKKEECGAYIDITSLYPAVNFYDLYPKGHYIKLLEFKEEDYIKVKNGEYFGFIDCQIKPPKNLYHPVLPHKGDKLIFDLLEKRGVWCSNEIKKACDLGYEIIELYEIRYFKEQTKNLFKDYVKWFLKIKQQSS
;
A
#
# COMPACT_ATOMS: atom_id res chain seq x y z
N ASN A 1 24.06 -4.33 -2.83
CA ASN A 1 25.34 -3.67 -2.88
C ASN A 1 25.19 -2.22 -2.44
N ASN A 2 25.77 -1.87 -1.29
CA ASN A 2 25.55 -0.59 -0.61
C ASN A 2 26.05 0.62 -1.42
N GLN A 3 27.12 0.43 -2.23
CA GLN A 3 27.68 1.49 -3.07
C GLN A 3 26.79 1.83 -4.27
N THR A 4 26.21 0.82 -4.91
CA THR A 4 25.27 1.03 -6.02
C THR A 4 24.03 1.78 -5.56
N TYR A 5 23.47 1.40 -4.40
CA TYR A 5 22.36 2.11 -3.79
C TYR A 5 22.70 3.59 -3.54
N LYS A 6 23.85 3.88 -2.90
CA LYS A 6 24.29 5.25 -2.64
C LYS A 6 24.44 6.06 -3.92
N ASN A 7 24.99 5.50 -4.98
CA ASN A 7 25.18 6.19 -6.25
C ASN A 7 23.86 6.50 -6.95
N ILE A 8 22.91 5.56 -6.96
CA ILE A 8 21.61 5.72 -7.65
C ILE A 8 20.71 6.71 -6.90
N PHE A 9 20.72 6.70 -5.57
CA PHE A 9 19.79 7.50 -4.77
C PHE A 9 20.39 8.83 -4.26
N ARG A 10 21.68 9.10 -4.48
CA ARG A 10 22.40 10.29 -3.98
C ARG A 10 21.71 11.61 -4.32
N GLU A 11 21.19 11.74 -5.52
CA GLU A 11 20.60 12.98 -6.03
C GLU A 11 19.06 13.05 -5.84
N LYS A 12 18.44 11.99 -5.36
CA LYS A 12 16.96 11.90 -5.31
C LYS A 12 16.32 12.57 -4.09
N LYS A 13 17.12 13.21 -3.24
CA LYS A 13 16.66 13.97 -2.04
C LYS A 13 15.60 13.20 -1.24
N ILE A 14 15.90 11.96 -0.89
CA ILE A 14 15.01 11.09 -0.10
C ILE A 14 14.97 11.64 1.32
N ALA A 15 13.77 11.88 1.84
CA ALA A 15 13.58 12.27 3.22
C ALA A 15 14.03 11.16 4.17
N ILE A 16 14.73 11.54 5.23
CA ILE A 16 15.14 10.64 6.31
C ILE A 16 14.17 10.87 7.47
N PHE A 17 13.54 9.80 7.90
CA PHE A 17 12.61 9.82 9.03
C PHE A 17 13.29 9.35 10.31
N THR A 18 12.83 9.87 11.43
CA THR A 18 13.21 9.38 12.75
C THR A 18 12.67 7.96 12.96
N PHE A 19 13.20 7.25 13.95
CA PHE A 19 12.72 5.90 14.28
C PHE A 19 11.21 5.88 14.60
N LYS A 20 10.74 6.85 15.39
CA LYS A 20 9.31 6.99 15.75
C LYS A 20 8.41 7.23 14.54
N GLU A 21 8.86 8.07 13.61
CA GLU A 21 8.12 8.30 12.36
C GLU A 21 8.07 7.03 11.49
N ALA A 22 9.19 6.32 11.40
CA ALA A 22 9.26 5.06 10.65
C ALA A 22 8.37 3.97 11.27
N GLU A 23 8.31 3.87 12.60
CA GLU A 23 7.40 2.97 13.30
C GLU A 23 5.94 3.29 13.00
N TRP A 24 5.58 4.58 13.01
CA TRP A 24 4.22 5.00 12.68
C TRP A 24 3.84 4.62 11.25
N PHE A 25 4.71 4.88 10.26
CA PHE A 25 4.47 4.49 8.86
C PHE A 25 4.36 2.98 8.68
N ARG A 26 5.16 2.20 9.42
CA ARG A 26 5.12 0.73 9.36
C ARG A 26 3.79 0.13 9.81
N GLN A 27 2.97 0.85 10.54
CA GLN A 27 1.63 0.39 10.91
C GLN A 27 0.74 0.20 9.68
N ALA A 28 0.96 1.02 8.62
CA ALA A 28 0.20 0.96 7.38
C ALA A 28 0.67 -0.13 6.40
N PHE A 29 1.78 -0.82 6.68
CA PHE A 29 2.30 -1.84 5.78
C PHE A 29 1.90 -3.24 6.24
N PHE A 30 1.11 -3.89 5.40
CA PHE A 30 0.60 -5.22 5.61
C PHE A 30 1.10 -6.16 4.52
N GLY A 31 1.24 -7.44 4.84
CA GLY A 31 1.49 -8.48 3.84
C GLY A 31 0.28 -8.67 2.92
N GLY A 32 0.51 -9.25 1.74
CA GLY A 32 -0.57 -9.61 0.83
C GLY A 32 -1.52 -10.63 1.45
N ARG A 33 -2.79 -10.54 1.09
CA ARG A 33 -3.79 -11.54 1.49
C ARG A 33 -3.48 -12.86 0.81
N THR A 34 -3.31 -13.91 1.60
CA THR A 34 -3.12 -15.29 1.12
C THR A 34 -4.09 -16.21 1.82
N ASN A 35 -4.98 -16.84 1.07
CA ASN A 35 -5.90 -17.85 1.59
C ASN A 35 -6.39 -18.77 0.47
N ALA A 36 -6.76 -19.99 0.82
CA ALA A 36 -7.45 -20.89 -0.07
C ALA A 36 -8.96 -20.57 -0.05
N MET A 37 -9.54 -20.26 -1.19
CA MET A 37 -11.00 -20.07 -1.32
C MET A 37 -11.75 -21.41 -1.22
N LYS A 38 -11.11 -22.50 -1.66
CA LYS A 38 -11.55 -23.87 -1.46
C LYS A 38 -10.35 -24.70 -1.01
N LEU A 39 -10.50 -25.47 0.05
CA LEU A 39 -9.44 -26.33 0.58
C LEU A 39 -9.19 -27.56 -0.31
N LEU A 40 -10.21 -28.00 -1.04
CA LEU A 40 -10.13 -29.11 -1.97
C LEU A 40 -11.04 -28.80 -3.18
N TYR A 41 -10.55 -29.10 -4.37
CA TYR A 41 -11.31 -28.99 -5.60
C TYR A 41 -11.05 -30.21 -6.50
N HIS A 42 -12.10 -30.89 -6.90
CA HIS A 42 -12.04 -31.97 -7.89
C HIS A 42 -12.46 -31.44 -9.25
N PHE A 43 -11.52 -31.47 -10.20
CA PHE A 43 -11.80 -31.08 -11.57
C PHE A 43 -12.77 -32.04 -12.22
N LYS A 44 -13.77 -31.52 -12.92
CA LYS A 44 -14.62 -32.30 -13.82
C LYS A 44 -13.85 -32.66 -15.08
N LYS A 45 -14.37 -33.62 -15.87
CA LYS A 45 -13.66 -34.18 -17.04
C LYS A 45 -13.20 -33.13 -18.06
N GLU A 46 -13.90 -32.00 -18.16
CA GLU A 46 -13.63 -30.94 -19.15
C GLU A 46 -13.04 -29.67 -18.51
N GLU A 47 -12.76 -29.68 -17.21
CA GLU A 47 -12.14 -28.58 -16.51
C GLU A 47 -10.63 -28.76 -16.43
N CYS A 48 -9.90 -27.65 -16.53
CA CYS A 48 -8.47 -27.60 -16.29
C CYS A 48 -8.13 -26.51 -15.29
N GLY A 49 -7.01 -26.67 -14.58
CA GLY A 49 -6.44 -25.67 -13.68
C GLY A 49 -5.23 -25.01 -14.31
N ALA A 50 -5.02 -23.74 -13.94
CA ALA A 50 -3.82 -23.02 -14.29
C ALA A 50 -3.14 -22.49 -13.01
N TYR A 51 -1.82 -22.63 -12.92
CA TYR A 51 -1.01 -21.93 -11.95
C TYR A 51 -0.50 -20.65 -12.60
N ILE A 52 -0.86 -19.49 -12.02
CA ILE A 52 -0.55 -18.19 -12.58
C ILE A 52 0.35 -17.43 -11.61
N ASP A 53 1.47 -16.93 -12.10
CA ASP A 53 2.38 -16.03 -11.39
C ASP A 53 2.64 -14.77 -12.21
N ILE A 54 2.72 -13.62 -11.54
CA ILE A 54 3.06 -12.35 -12.19
C ILE A 54 4.55 -12.14 -12.09
N THR A 55 5.25 -12.41 -13.18
CA THR A 55 6.70 -12.29 -13.26
C THR A 55 7.18 -10.91 -12.87
N SER A 56 8.09 -10.85 -11.88
CA SER A 56 8.72 -9.61 -11.42
C SER A 56 7.73 -8.53 -10.96
N LEU A 57 6.63 -8.90 -10.31
CA LEU A 57 5.59 -7.95 -9.86
C LEU A 57 6.16 -6.79 -9.06
N TYR A 58 6.99 -7.03 -8.04
CA TYR A 58 7.56 -5.97 -7.21
C TYR A 58 8.49 -5.02 -8.00
N PRO A 59 9.44 -5.52 -8.82
CA PRO A 59 10.21 -4.65 -9.72
C PRO A 59 9.34 -3.84 -10.67
N ALA A 60 8.26 -4.42 -11.20
CA ALA A 60 7.33 -3.70 -12.09
C ALA A 60 6.61 -2.56 -11.36
N VAL A 61 6.06 -2.81 -10.17
CA VAL A 61 5.46 -1.77 -9.32
C VAL A 61 6.48 -0.68 -9.00
N ASN A 62 7.68 -1.06 -8.57
CA ASN A 62 8.75 -0.10 -8.27
C ASN A 62 9.17 0.74 -9.48
N PHE A 63 9.02 0.23 -10.69
CA PHE A 63 9.40 0.92 -11.92
C PHE A 63 8.34 1.91 -12.42
N TYR A 64 7.06 1.56 -12.29
CA TYR A 64 5.96 2.29 -12.94
C TYR A 64 5.17 3.19 -12.01
N ASP A 65 5.12 2.88 -10.72
CA ASP A 65 4.22 3.55 -9.78
C ASP A 65 4.78 4.87 -9.23
N LEU A 66 3.87 5.62 -8.61
CA LEU A 66 4.15 6.88 -7.93
C LEU A 66 4.62 6.62 -6.51
N TYR A 67 5.68 7.34 -6.13
CA TYR A 67 6.24 7.31 -4.78
C TYR A 67 6.25 8.70 -4.17
N PRO A 68 6.10 8.81 -2.84
CA PRO A 68 6.21 10.08 -2.14
C PRO A 68 7.63 10.63 -2.25
N LYS A 69 7.75 11.96 -2.32
CA LYS A 69 9.02 12.68 -2.36
C LYS A 69 9.02 13.79 -1.33
N GLY A 70 10.17 14.01 -0.67
CA GLY A 70 10.33 15.03 0.36
C GLY A 70 9.72 14.64 1.71
N HIS A 71 9.46 15.65 2.54
CA HIS A 71 8.84 15.47 3.85
C HIS A 71 7.32 15.50 3.77
N TYR A 72 6.68 14.76 4.64
CA TYR A 72 5.22 14.74 4.77
C TYR A 72 4.70 15.99 5.49
N ILE A 73 3.44 16.31 5.24
CA ILE A 73 2.66 17.26 6.03
C ILE A 73 1.78 16.44 6.96
N LYS A 74 1.72 16.87 8.22
CA LYS A 74 0.91 16.25 9.26
C LYS A 74 -0.33 17.10 9.55
N LEU A 75 -1.51 16.48 9.52
CA LEU A 75 -2.77 17.05 9.95
C LEU A 75 -3.28 16.30 11.18
N LEU A 76 -3.78 17.03 12.18
CA LEU A 76 -4.37 16.52 13.42
C LEU A 76 -5.77 17.10 13.69
N GLU A 77 -6.16 18.12 12.97
CA GLU A 77 -7.49 18.75 13.04
C GLU A 77 -8.14 18.64 11.66
N PHE A 78 -9.41 18.27 11.63
CA PHE A 78 -10.11 17.91 10.40
C PHE A 78 -11.44 18.64 10.29
N LYS A 79 -11.76 19.06 9.06
CA LYS A 79 -13.05 19.62 8.67
C LYS A 79 -13.80 18.60 7.81
N GLU A 80 -15.07 18.82 7.57
CA GLU A 80 -15.91 18.00 6.68
C GLU A 80 -15.26 17.78 5.30
N GLU A 81 -14.64 18.82 4.76
CA GLU A 81 -13.93 18.75 3.46
C GLU A 81 -12.76 17.75 3.45
N ASP A 82 -12.10 17.51 4.60
CA ASP A 82 -10.99 16.57 4.69
C ASP A 82 -11.47 15.12 4.57
N TYR A 83 -12.65 14.81 5.10
CA TYR A 83 -13.30 13.50 4.91
C TYR A 83 -13.61 13.25 3.42
N ILE A 84 -14.06 14.28 2.71
CA ILE A 84 -14.32 14.20 1.26
C ILE A 84 -13.01 13.98 0.49
N LYS A 85 -11.95 14.74 0.82
CA LYS A 85 -10.62 14.60 0.20
C LYS A 85 -10.02 13.22 0.42
N VAL A 86 -10.19 12.66 1.63
CA VAL A 86 -9.73 11.28 1.93
C VAL A 86 -10.47 10.27 1.07
N LYS A 87 -11.80 10.35 0.98
CA LYS A 87 -12.63 9.48 0.14
C LYS A 87 -12.25 9.55 -1.34
N ASN A 88 -11.93 10.75 -1.83
CA ASN A 88 -11.51 10.96 -3.21
C ASN A 88 -10.04 10.55 -3.48
N GLY A 89 -9.24 10.29 -2.42
CA GLY A 89 -7.83 9.96 -2.55
C GLY A 89 -6.93 11.15 -2.87
N GLU A 90 -7.33 12.36 -2.48
CA GLU A 90 -6.58 13.59 -2.74
C GLU A 90 -5.35 13.74 -1.84
N TYR A 91 -5.33 13.07 -0.69
CA TYR A 91 -4.17 12.99 0.18
C TYR A 91 -3.32 11.78 -0.17
N PHE A 92 -2.18 11.98 -0.82
CA PHE A 92 -1.24 10.90 -1.13
C PHE A 92 -0.35 10.62 0.08
N GLY A 93 -0.62 9.57 0.82
CA GLY A 93 0.12 9.25 2.04
C GLY A 93 -0.54 8.19 2.90
N PHE A 94 -0.63 8.47 4.21
CA PHE A 94 -1.08 7.55 5.23
C PHE A 94 -2.13 8.19 6.11
N ILE A 95 -3.12 7.42 6.52
CA ILE A 95 -4.29 7.90 7.23
C ILE A 95 -4.55 7.01 8.45
N ASP A 96 -4.55 7.59 9.63
CA ASP A 96 -5.05 6.97 10.88
C ASP A 96 -6.52 7.35 11.02
N CYS A 97 -7.37 6.38 10.92
CA CYS A 97 -8.82 6.59 11.00
C CYS A 97 -9.55 5.41 11.60
N GLN A 98 -10.75 5.66 12.08
CA GLN A 98 -11.74 4.64 12.40
C GLN A 98 -12.64 4.44 11.19
N ILE A 99 -12.78 3.18 10.80
CA ILE A 99 -13.55 2.78 9.62
C ILE A 99 -14.58 1.74 9.97
N LYS A 100 -15.69 1.77 9.22
CA LYS A 100 -16.77 0.79 9.34
C LYS A 100 -17.02 0.15 7.98
N PRO A 101 -16.79 -1.15 7.81
CA PRO A 101 -17.07 -1.87 6.57
C PRO A 101 -18.59 -2.08 6.37
N PRO A 102 -19.07 -2.23 5.13
CA PRO A 102 -20.44 -2.62 4.85
C PRO A 102 -20.69 -4.08 5.27
N LYS A 103 -21.87 -4.39 5.73
CA LYS A 103 -22.22 -5.71 6.31
C LYS A 103 -22.08 -6.88 5.34
N ASN A 104 -22.26 -6.65 4.06
CA ASN A 104 -22.37 -7.71 3.03
C ASN A 104 -21.17 -7.75 2.07
N LEU A 105 -20.02 -7.24 2.47
CA LEU A 105 -18.82 -7.25 1.63
C LEU A 105 -18.19 -8.65 1.66
N TYR A 106 -18.16 -9.32 0.52
CA TYR A 106 -17.60 -10.68 0.40
C TYR A 106 -16.07 -10.71 0.62
N HIS A 107 -15.34 -9.69 0.15
CA HIS A 107 -13.91 -9.56 0.33
C HIS A 107 -13.57 -8.27 1.08
N PRO A 108 -13.40 -8.31 2.41
CA PRO A 108 -12.87 -7.17 3.16
C PRO A 108 -11.48 -6.78 2.64
N VAL A 109 -11.21 -5.48 2.50
CA VAL A 109 -9.97 -4.98 1.88
C VAL A 109 -8.98 -4.39 2.87
N LEU A 110 -9.45 -3.86 4.00
CA LEU A 110 -8.58 -3.28 5.01
C LEU A 110 -8.27 -4.29 6.12
N PRO A 111 -6.99 -4.71 6.22
CA PRO A 111 -6.58 -5.62 7.29
C PRO A 111 -6.29 -4.89 8.60
N HIS A 112 -6.22 -5.66 9.69
CA HIS A 112 -5.55 -5.26 10.91
C HIS A 112 -4.61 -6.37 11.41
N LYS A 113 -3.68 -6.00 12.26
CA LYS A 113 -2.73 -6.92 12.89
C LYS A 113 -3.29 -7.40 14.21
N GLY A 114 -3.53 -8.70 14.32
CA GLY A 114 -3.64 -9.45 15.56
C GLY A 114 -2.44 -10.40 15.65
N ASP A 115 -2.64 -11.59 16.18
CA ASP A 115 -1.63 -12.69 16.11
C ASP A 115 -1.33 -13.06 14.66
N LYS A 116 -2.30 -12.86 13.78
CA LYS A 116 -2.19 -13.02 12.33
C LYS A 116 -2.78 -11.78 11.63
N LEU A 117 -2.54 -11.70 10.33
CA LEU A 117 -3.19 -10.70 9.49
C LEU A 117 -4.67 -11.06 9.31
N ILE A 118 -5.57 -10.18 9.76
CA ILE A 118 -7.01 -10.43 9.79
C ILE A 118 -7.73 -9.47 8.85
N PHE A 119 -8.63 -10.02 8.03
CA PHE A 119 -9.54 -9.30 7.14
C PHE A 119 -10.97 -9.60 7.56
N ASP A 120 -11.54 -8.78 8.42
CA ASP A 120 -12.92 -8.94 8.93
C ASP A 120 -13.82 -7.75 8.57
N LEU A 121 -15.09 -7.85 8.94
CA LEU A 121 -16.10 -6.81 8.75
C LEU A 121 -16.42 -6.05 10.05
N LEU A 122 -15.49 -6.02 11.00
CA LEU A 122 -15.65 -5.27 12.23
C LEU A 122 -15.23 -3.80 12.02
N GLU A 123 -15.92 -2.91 12.72
CA GLU A 123 -15.48 -1.53 12.87
C GLU A 123 -14.13 -1.51 13.59
N LYS A 124 -13.18 -0.74 13.08
CA LYS A 124 -11.82 -0.72 13.61
C LYS A 124 -11.10 0.59 13.33
N ARG A 125 -10.14 0.90 14.19
CA ARG A 125 -9.15 1.96 13.95
C ARG A 125 -7.84 1.35 13.47
N GLY A 126 -7.16 2.06 12.60
CA GLY A 126 -5.82 1.69 12.12
C GLY A 126 -5.22 2.74 11.21
N VAL A 127 -3.98 2.48 10.82
CA VAL A 127 -3.25 3.30 9.83
C VAL A 127 -3.19 2.51 8.53
N TRP A 128 -3.61 3.12 7.43
CA TRP A 128 -3.56 2.53 6.08
C TRP A 128 -3.03 3.53 5.05
N CYS A 129 -2.58 3.02 3.92
CA CYS A 129 -2.23 3.86 2.78
C CYS A 129 -3.49 4.55 2.21
N SER A 130 -3.36 5.78 1.74
CA SER A 130 -4.50 6.56 1.24
C SER A 130 -5.24 5.91 0.08
N ASN A 131 -4.53 5.23 -0.82
CA ASN A 131 -5.13 4.48 -1.92
C ASN A 131 -5.91 3.23 -1.46
N GLU A 132 -5.51 2.60 -0.35
CA GLU A 132 -6.27 1.51 0.27
C GLU A 132 -7.57 2.04 0.89
N ILE A 133 -7.51 3.18 1.61
CA ILE A 133 -8.70 3.84 2.16
C ILE A 133 -9.65 4.27 1.03
N LYS A 134 -9.12 4.88 -0.04
CA LYS A 134 -9.94 5.23 -1.20
C LYS A 134 -10.65 3.99 -1.75
N LYS A 135 -9.92 2.90 -1.98
CA LYS A 135 -10.51 1.64 -2.46
C LYS A 135 -11.55 1.09 -1.52
N ALA A 136 -11.33 1.18 -0.20
CA ALA A 136 -12.30 0.78 0.80
C ALA A 136 -13.58 1.62 0.71
N CYS A 137 -13.46 2.95 0.61
CA CYS A 137 -14.61 3.85 0.43
C CYS A 137 -15.38 3.56 -0.86
N ASP A 138 -14.68 3.27 -1.98
CA ASP A 138 -15.30 2.85 -3.25
C ASP A 138 -16.10 1.55 -3.10
N LEU A 139 -15.78 0.71 -2.11
CA LEU A 139 -16.49 -0.53 -1.76
C LEU A 139 -17.52 -0.36 -0.64
N GLY A 140 -17.81 0.87 -0.24
CA GLY A 140 -18.85 1.19 0.73
C GLY A 140 -18.40 1.24 2.19
N TYR A 141 -17.09 1.32 2.46
CA TYR A 141 -16.64 1.63 3.82
C TYR A 141 -16.96 3.06 4.19
N GLU A 142 -17.34 3.28 5.44
CA GLU A 142 -17.55 4.59 6.03
C GLU A 142 -16.36 4.98 6.90
N ILE A 143 -15.86 6.21 6.74
CA ILE A 143 -14.89 6.80 7.65
C ILE A 143 -15.68 7.39 8.81
N ILE A 144 -15.52 6.83 10.01
CA ILE A 144 -16.22 7.27 11.22
C ILE A 144 -15.49 8.46 11.82
N GLU A 145 -14.16 8.38 11.93
CA GLU A 145 -13.35 9.41 12.53
C GLU A 145 -11.93 9.42 11.95
N LEU A 146 -11.38 10.63 11.75
CA LEU A 146 -9.98 10.84 11.37
C LEU A 146 -9.17 11.25 12.60
N TYR A 147 -7.99 10.67 12.79
CA TYR A 147 -7.09 10.96 13.92
C TYR A 147 -5.79 11.61 13.49
N GLU A 148 -5.20 11.15 12.38
CA GLU A 148 -3.98 11.72 11.84
C GLU A 148 -3.88 11.44 10.35
N ILE A 149 -3.47 12.44 9.56
CA ILE A 149 -3.11 12.30 8.16
C ILE A 149 -1.66 12.73 7.99
N ARG A 150 -0.84 11.89 7.35
CA ARG A 150 0.50 12.24 6.88
C ARG A 150 0.55 12.09 5.38
N TYR A 151 0.58 13.21 4.67
CA TYR A 151 0.55 13.19 3.22
C TYR A 151 1.73 13.94 2.60
N PHE A 152 2.06 13.60 1.36
CA PHE A 152 3.16 14.16 0.61
C PHE A 152 2.62 14.99 -0.55
N LYS A 153 3.03 16.24 -0.64
CA LYS A 153 2.66 17.12 -1.77
C LYS A 153 3.37 16.72 -3.05
N GLU A 154 4.61 16.27 -2.94
CA GLU A 154 5.42 15.88 -4.08
C GLU A 154 5.41 14.37 -4.26
N GLN A 155 5.32 13.96 -5.52
CA GLN A 155 5.35 12.57 -5.95
C GLN A 155 6.33 12.39 -7.10
N THR A 156 6.86 11.19 -7.27
CA THR A 156 7.78 10.86 -8.37
C THR A 156 7.55 9.42 -8.86
N LYS A 157 7.59 9.25 -10.20
CA LYS A 157 7.66 7.91 -10.84
C LYS A 157 9.09 7.38 -10.98
N ASN A 158 10.09 8.22 -10.67
CA ASN A 158 11.48 7.91 -10.97
C ASN A 158 12.29 7.46 -9.75
N LEU A 159 11.63 7.21 -8.60
CA LEU A 159 12.36 6.88 -7.38
C LEU A 159 13.23 5.64 -7.56
N PHE A 160 12.67 4.54 -8.00
CA PHE A 160 13.36 3.25 -8.15
C PHE A 160 13.71 2.88 -9.59
N LYS A 161 13.33 3.69 -10.57
CA LYS A 161 13.43 3.36 -12.00
C LYS A 161 14.86 3.00 -12.43
N ASP A 162 15.85 3.82 -12.04
CA ASP A 162 17.23 3.59 -12.42
C ASP A 162 17.83 2.37 -11.69
N TYR A 163 17.41 2.15 -10.46
CA TYR A 163 17.79 0.96 -9.68
C TYR A 163 17.29 -0.33 -10.36
N VAL A 164 16.00 -0.38 -10.71
CA VAL A 164 15.42 -1.54 -11.40
C VAL A 164 16.06 -1.76 -12.77
N LYS A 165 16.28 -0.70 -13.56
CA LYS A 165 16.98 -0.80 -14.86
C LYS A 165 18.36 -1.39 -14.73
N TRP A 166 19.12 -0.93 -13.73
CA TRP A 166 20.48 -1.40 -13.52
C TRP A 166 20.54 -2.90 -13.21
N PHE A 167 19.68 -3.38 -12.31
CA PHE A 167 19.60 -4.81 -11.99
C PHE A 167 19.06 -5.66 -13.15
N LEU A 168 18.09 -5.15 -13.90
CA LEU A 168 17.57 -5.84 -15.09
C LEU A 168 18.68 -6.03 -16.14
N LYS A 169 19.49 -5.01 -16.39
CA LYS A 169 20.63 -5.09 -17.31
C LYS A 169 21.62 -6.18 -16.89
N ILE A 170 21.99 -6.24 -15.61
CA ILE A 170 22.89 -7.27 -15.09
C ILE A 170 22.28 -8.66 -15.30
N LYS A 171 21.01 -8.85 -14.97
CA LYS A 171 20.32 -10.13 -15.15
C LYS A 171 20.33 -10.59 -16.61
N GLN A 172 20.07 -9.69 -17.55
CA GLN A 172 20.09 -9.99 -18.99
C GLN A 172 21.50 -10.31 -19.52
N GLN A 173 22.55 -9.78 -18.91
CA GLN A 173 23.94 -10.07 -19.29
C GLN A 173 24.48 -11.37 -18.69
N SER A 174 23.81 -11.92 -17.67
CA SER A 174 24.21 -13.14 -16.95
C SER A 174 23.43 -14.39 -17.42
N SER A 175 22.47 -14.21 -18.30
CA SER A 175 21.67 -15.28 -18.94
C SER A 175 22.22 -15.59 -20.32
#